data_b66fb3a9728380a6e54a0b168762533a
#
_entry.id   b66fb3a9728380a6e54a0b168762533a
#
_cell.length_a   1.000
_cell.length_b   1.000
_cell.length_c   1.000
_cell.angle_alpha   90.00
_cell.angle_beta   90.00
_cell.angle_gamma   90.00
#
_symmetry.space_group_name_H-M   'P 1'
#
loop_
_entity.id
_entity.type
_entity.pdbx_description
1 polymer ?
#
loop_
_entity_poly.entity_id
_entity_poly.type
_entity_poly.pdbx_seq_one_letter_code
_entity_poly.pdbx_strand_id
1 'polypeptide(L)'
;MRPDGLTIKPCGGKPADARADHDQIIAFFGCGNVDAEALDFTREAKSAEAAIVSALVDVKKAIPDAKLVEVGPDFVGLSDVAELIGVTRQNMRKLMLAHAASFPMPLHEGSAAIWHLATVLKWLKERGTYHIEQTVFEVAYTAMQVNLAKEVNSLVPRVRREVRALVA
;
A
#
# COMPACT_ATOMS: atom_id res chain seq x y z
N MET A 1 -21.35 8.79 -19.55
CA MET A 1 -21.29 7.38 -19.17
C MET A 1 -20.08 7.25 -18.25
N ARG A 2 -20.27 7.13 -16.93
CA ARG A 2 -19.17 7.00 -15.97
C ARG A 2 -18.67 5.56 -16.05
N PRO A 3 -17.35 5.31 -16.04
CA PRO A 3 -16.86 3.93 -15.99
C PRO A 3 -17.29 3.34 -14.63
N ASP A 4 -17.92 2.16 -14.71
CA ASP A 4 -18.46 1.46 -13.55
C ASP A 4 -17.36 1.18 -12.53
N GLY A 5 -17.59 1.58 -11.29
CA GLY A 5 -16.73 1.25 -10.15
C GLY A 5 -15.77 2.34 -9.64
N LEU A 6 -15.83 3.58 -10.16
CA LEU A 6 -15.03 4.69 -9.63
C LEU A 6 -15.82 5.48 -8.58
N THR A 7 -15.42 5.41 -7.32
CA THR A 7 -15.94 6.26 -6.25
C THR A 7 -14.84 7.22 -5.79
N ILE A 8 -15.08 8.53 -5.92
CA ILE A 8 -14.17 9.58 -5.44
C ILE A 8 -14.62 9.98 -4.03
N LYS A 9 -13.76 9.78 -3.03
CA LYS A 9 -13.98 10.28 -1.67
C LYS A 9 -12.94 11.37 -1.35
N PRO A 10 -13.37 12.55 -0.85
CA PRO A 10 -12.43 13.60 -0.47
C PRO A 10 -11.57 13.15 0.73
N CYS A 11 -10.28 13.48 0.67
CA CYS A 11 -9.32 13.23 1.73
C CYS A 11 -9.66 14.09 2.96
N GLY A 12 -10.02 13.51 4.10
CA GLY A 12 -10.34 14.21 5.34
C GLY A 12 -11.28 13.49 6.30
N GLY A 13 -11.90 12.41 5.87
CA GLY A 13 -12.66 11.51 6.73
C GLY A 13 -11.79 10.33 7.17
N LYS A 14 -11.77 10.03 8.49
CA LYS A 14 -11.36 8.69 8.93
C LYS A 14 -12.11 7.68 8.07
N PRO A 15 -11.48 6.60 7.61
CA PRO A 15 -12.21 5.51 6.98
C PRO A 15 -13.23 5.01 8.01
N ALA A 16 -14.49 5.41 7.83
CA ALA A 16 -15.58 4.87 8.60
C ALA A 16 -15.81 3.46 8.05
N ASP A 17 -15.67 2.46 8.93
CA ASP A 17 -16.09 1.07 8.72
C ASP A 17 -15.69 0.43 7.38
N ALA A 18 -14.40 0.43 7.08
CA ALA A 18 -13.86 -0.53 6.13
C ALA A 18 -13.81 -1.89 6.83
N ARG A 19 -14.95 -2.59 6.90
CA ARG A 19 -14.92 -4.05 6.90
C ARG A 19 -14.16 -4.40 5.64
N ALA A 20 -13.03 -5.09 5.82
CA ALA A 20 -12.13 -5.47 4.76
C ALA A 20 -12.87 -6.26 3.67
N ASP A 21 -13.38 -5.56 2.69
CA ASP A 21 -13.71 -6.15 1.40
C ASP A 21 -12.35 -6.34 0.73
N HIS A 22 -11.91 -7.59 0.62
CA HIS A 22 -10.53 -8.00 0.37
C HIS A 22 -10.01 -7.64 -1.02
N ASP A 23 -10.85 -7.01 -1.85
CA ASP A 23 -10.57 -6.66 -3.25
C ASP A 23 -10.45 -5.13 -3.46
N GLN A 24 -10.36 -4.34 -2.38
CA GLN A 24 -10.33 -2.89 -2.49
C GLN A 24 -8.90 -2.38 -2.68
N ILE A 25 -8.67 -1.75 -3.84
CA ILE A 25 -7.43 -1.03 -4.15
C ILE A 25 -7.67 0.44 -3.92
N ILE A 26 -6.85 1.08 -3.10
CA ILE A 26 -6.89 2.52 -2.86
C ILE A 26 -5.68 3.14 -3.53
N ALA A 27 -5.88 4.13 -4.40
CA ALA A 27 -4.80 4.90 -4.97
C ALA A 27 -5.01 6.39 -4.72
N PHE A 28 -3.98 7.06 -4.24
CA PHE A 28 -3.97 8.48 -3.96
C PHE A 28 -3.36 9.23 -5.13
N PHE A 29 -4.08 10.23 -5.64
CA PHE A 29 -3.62 11.09 -6.73
C PHE A 29 -3.66 12.55 -6.30
N GLY A 30 -2.60 13.30 -6.62
CA GLY A 30 -2.58 14.76 -6.55
C GLY A 30 -2.81 15.37 -7.93
N CYS A 31 -3.61 16.44 -8.00
CA CYS A 31 -3.82 17.21 -9.23
C CYS A 31 -3.62 18.70 -8.95
N GLY A 32 -2.55 19.28 -9.49
CA GLY A 32 -2.25 20.71 -9.35
C GLY A 32 -2.03 21.15 -7.91
N ASN A 33 -2.75 22.21 -7.47
CA ASN A 33 -2.70 22.79 -6.13
C ASN A 33 -3.80 22.24 -5.20
N VAL A 34 -4.44 21.14 -5.56
CA VAL A 34 -5.51 20.50 -4.79
C VAL A 34 -4.92 19.39 -3.92
N ASP A 35 -5.45 19.24 -2.71
CA ASP A 35 -5.07 18.14 -1.82
C ASP A 35 -5.22 16.80 -2.53
N ALA A 36 -4.38 15.83 -2.16
CA ALA A 36 -4.43 14.50 -2.74
C ALA A 36 -5.80 13.85 -2.48
N GLU A 37 -6.46 13.39 -3.52
CA GLU A 37 -7.73 12.67 -3.44
C GLU A 37 -7.47 11.16 -3.44
N ALA A 38 -8.17 10.45 -2.57
CA ALA A 38 -8.18 9.00 -2.55
C ALA A 38 -9.21 8.48 -3.54
N LEU A 39 -8.80 7.58 -4.42
CA LEU A 39 -9.66 6.86 -5.34
C LEU A 39 -9.74 5.39 -4.94
N ASP A 40 -10.95 4.95 -4.62
CA ASP A 40 -11.22 3.54 -4.29
C ASP A 40 -11.61 2.79 -5.57
N PHE A 41 -10.98 1.65 -5.79
CA PHE A 41 -11.27 0.78 -6.93
C PHE A 41 -11.66 -0.61 -6.44
N THR A 42 -12.81 -1.08 -6.90
CA THR A 42 -13.19 -2.49 -6.83
C THR A 42 -13.27 -3.00 -8.26
N ARG A 43 -12.46 -4.00 -8.62
CA ARG A 43 -12.52 -4.56 -9.97
C ARG A 43 -12.11 -6.01 -10.01
N GLU A 44 -12.82 -6.75 -10.85
CA GLU A 44 -12.46 -8.11 -11.21
C GLU A 44 -11.26 -8.09 -12.17
N ALA A 45 -10.21 -8.86 -11.86
CA ALA A 45 -9.04 -9.01 -12.70
C ALA A 45 -8.41 -10.39 -12.49
N LYS A 46 -7.53 -10.78 -13.43
CA LYS A 46 -6.83 -12.07 -13.36
C LYS A 46 -5.75 -12.11 -12.27
N SER A 47 -5.32 -10.95 -11.79
CA SER A 47 -4.32 -10.80 -10.71
C SER A 47 -4.42 -9.41 -10.10
N ALA A 48 -3.89 -9.25 -8.88
CA ALA A 48 -3.76 -7.96 -8.21
C ALA A 48 -2.96 -6.96 -9.06
N GLU A 49 -1.90 -7.39 -9.73
CA GLU A 49 -1.11 -6.56 -10.65
C GLU A 49 -1.98 -6.03 -11.80
N ALA A 50 -2.75 -6.90 -12.47
CA ALA A 50 -3.62 -6.48 -13.56
C ALA A 50 -4.70 -5.51 -13.08
N ALA A 51 -5.26 -5.73 -11.89
CA ALA A 51 -6.24 -4.83 -11.28
C ALA A 51 -5.65 -3.44 -11.03
N ILE A 52 -4.51 -3.36 -10.35
CA ILE A 52 -3.86 -2.09 -10.00
C ILE A 52 -3.42 -1.35 -11.27
N VAL A 53 -2.71 -2.01 -12.18
CA VAL A 53 -2.23 -1.37 -13.42
C VAL A 53 -3.38 -0.84 -14.26
N SER A 54 -4.46 -1.61 -14.42
CA SER A 54 -5.63 -1.15 -15.18
C SER A 54 -6.32 0.04 -14.51
N ALA A 55 -6.41 0.06 -13.17
CA ALA A 55 -6.94 1.20 -12.43
C ALA A 55 -6.11 2.48 -12.67
N LEU A 56 -4.79 2.39 -12.58
CA LEU A 56 -3.89 3.52 -12.86
C LEU A 56 -4.00 4.02 -14.30
N VAL A 57 -4.13 3.13 -15.26
CA VAL A 57 -4.34 3.48 -16.68
C VAL A 57 -5.65 4.24 -16.88
N ASP A 58 -6.73 3.80 -16.24
CA ASP A 58 -8.03 4.45 -16.37
C ASP A 58 -8.03 5.85 -15.73
N VAL A 59 -7.36 6.03 -14.58
CA VAL A 59 -7.18 7.37 -14.00
C VAL A 59 -6.39 8.27 -14.96
N LYS A 60 -5.30 7.78 -15.53
CA LYS A 60 -4.49 8.56 -16.47
C LYS A 60 -5.25 8.93 -17.75
N LYS A 61 -6.18 8.10 -18.21
CA LYS A 61 -7.07 8.43 -19.33
C LYS A 61 -8.09 9.49 -18.97
N ALA A 62 -8.68 9.38 -17.75
CA ALA A 62 -9.69 10.31 -17.28
C ALA A 62 -9.11 11.67 -16.86
N ILE A 63 -7.93 11.66 -16.23
CA ILE A 63 -7.24 12.83 -15.69
C ILE A 63 -5.76 12.73 -16.10
N PRO A 64 -5.37 13.20 -17.30
CA PRO A 64 -4.02 13.07 -17.82
C PRO A 64 -2.92 13.66 -16.90
N ASP A 65 -3.24 14.76 -16.23
CA ASP A 65 -2.32 15.48 -15.32
C ASP A 65 -2.28 14.92 -13.90
N ALA A 66 -3.10 13.92 -13.57
CA ALA A 66 -3.09 13.30 -12.26
C ALA A 66 -1.69 12.71 -11.96
N LYS A 67 -1.16 13.05 -10.79
CA LYS A 67 0.12 12.48 -10.30
C LYS A 67 -0.18 11.45 -9.25
N LEU A 68 0.32 10.24 -9.43
CA LEU A 68 0.22 9.19 -8.43
C LEU A 68 1.02 9.60 -7.18
N VAL A 69 0.34 9.67 -6.05
CA VAL A 69 0.96 9.91 -4.74
C VAL A 69 1.32 8.59 -4.09
N GLU A 70 0.34 7.68 -3.99
CA GLU A 70 0.51 6.36 -3.37
C GLU A 70 -0.51 5.37 -3.90
N VAL A 71 -0.15 4.10 -3.96
CA VAL A 71 -1.07 2.97 -4.09
C VAL A 71 -1.13 2.26 -2.75
N GLY A 72 -2.31 2.10 -2.19
CA GLY A 72 -2.53 1.37 -0.95
C GLY A 72 -3.23 0.02 -1.16
N PRO A 73 -3.15 -0.83 -0.14
CA PRO A 73 -2.44 -0.66 1.12
C PRO A 73 -0.95 -0.98 1.01
N ASP A 74 -0.08 -0.05 1.44
CA ASP A 74 1.37 -0.28 1.46
C ASP A 74 2.02 0.22 2.76
N PHE A 75 2.00 1.54 3.02
CA PHE A 75 2.60 2.11 4.23
C PHE A 75 1.67 1.97 5.42
N VAL A 76 2.08 1.17 6.41
CA VAL A 76 1.24 0.81 7.56
C VAL A 76 1.98 0.97 8.88
N GLY A 77 1.20 1.35 9.91
CA GLY A 77 1.60 1.23 11.30
C GLY A 77 1.14 -0.09 11.92
N LEU A 78 1.53 -0.34 13.17
CA LEU A 78 1.11 -1.55 13.89
C LEU A 78 -0.40 -1.63 14.11
N SER A 79 -1.10 -0.49 14.14
CA SER A 79 -2.57 -0.46 14.27
C SER A 79 -3.25 -1.04 13.04
N ASP A 80 -2.79 -0.63 11.86
CA ASP A 80 -3.35 -1.05 10.58
C ASP A 80 -3.13 -2.55 10.36
N VAL A 81 -1.92 -3.04 10.67
CA VAL A 81 -1.61 -4.48 10.63
C VAL A 81 -2.48 -5.25 11.61
N ALA A 82 -2.65 -4.75 12.84
CA ALA A 82 -3.45 -5.42 13.86
C ALA A 82 -4.92 -5.54 13.44
N GLU A 83 -5.48 -4.48 12.86
CA GLU A 83 -6.84 -4.46 12.32
C GLU A 83 -7.00 -5.49 11.19
N LEU A 84 -6.07 -5.52 10.24
CA LEU A 84 -6.09 -6.43 9.11
C LEU A 84 -6.09 -7.91 9.52
N ILE A 85 -5.31 -8.28 10.54
CA ILE A 85 -5.23 -9.67 11.02
C ILE A 85 -6.18 -9.99 12.18
N GLY A 86 -7.08 -9.05 12.54
CA GLY A 86 -8.12 -9.25 13.55
C GLY A 86 -7.59 -9.34 15.00
N VAL A 87 -6.49 -8.64 15.31
CA VAL A 87 -5.94 -8.59 16.67
C VAL A 87 -5.89 -7.17 17.21
N THR A 88 -5.65 -7.01 18.52
CA THR A 88 -5.44 -5.67 19.08
C THR A 88 -4.04 -5.15 18.78
N ARG A 89 -3.91 -3.81 18.68
CA ARG A 89 -2.59 -3.15 18.54
C ARG A 89 -1.61 -3.59 19.63
N GLN A 90 -2.11 -3.80 20.85
CA GLN A 90 -1.28 -4.29 21.96
C GLN A 90 -0.72 -5.68 21.68
N ASN A 91 -1.54 -6.59 21.16
CA ASN A 91 -1.08 -7.94 20.80
C ASN A 91 -0.06 -7.88 19.67
N MET A 92 -0.30 -7.06 18.63
CA MET A 92 0.66 -6.88 17.56
C MET A 92 1.99 -6.31 18.06
N ARG A 93 1.96 -5.34 18.97
CA ARG A 93 3.17 -4.80 19.61
C ARG A 93 3.90 -5.87 20.44
N LYS A 94 3.21 -6.67 21.24
CA LYS A 94 3.80 -7.77 21.99
C LYS A 94 4.47 -8.78 21.07
N LEU A 95 3.81 -9.12 19.96
CA LEU A 95 4.34 -10.03 18.94
C LEU A 95 5.64 -9.49 18.33
N MET A 96 5.64 -8.22 17.91
CA MET A 96 6.82 -7.53 17.38
C MET A 96 7.98 -7.56 18.38
N LEU A 97 7.74 -7.20 19.64
CA LEU A 97 8.79 -7.15 20.68
C LEU A 97 9.32 -8.55 21.03
N ALA A 98 8.44 -9.56 21.10
CA ALA A 98 8.84 -10.94 21.37
C ALA A 98 9.70 -11.54 20.25
N HIS A 99 9.65 -10.97 19.05
CA HIS A 99 10.36 -11.46 17.87
C HIS A 99 11.21 -10.36 17.21
N ALA A 100 11.71 -9.40 18.00
CA ALA A 100 12.44 -8.24 17.50
C ALA A 100 13.62 -8.59 16.57
N ALA A 101 14.26 -9.74 16.77
CA ALA A 101 15.38 -10.19 15.92
C ALA A 101 14.95 -10.65 14.50
N SER A 102 13.68 -11.01 14.30
CA SER A 102 13.18 -11.51 13.01
C SER A 102 12.05 -10.67 12.44
N PHE A 103 11.46 -9.79 13.24
CA PHE A 103 10.41 -8.89 12.75
C PHE A 103 11.00 -7.92 11.72
N PRO A 104 10.28 -7.58 10.65
CA PRO A 104 10.77 -6.66 9.63
C PRO A 104 11.22 -5.32 10.19
N MET A 105 12.32 -4.79 9.68
CA MET A 105 12.77 -3.44 10.02
C MET A 105 11.77 -2.42 9.47
N PRO A 106 11.44 -1.36 10.23
CA PRO A 106 10.59 -0.30 9.72
C PRO A 106 11.31 0.51 8.63
N LEU A 107 10.54 1.05 7.70
CA LEU A 107 11.02 2.02 6.70
C LEU A 107 11.37 3.35 7.36
N HIS A 108 10.62 3.71 8.37
CA HIS A 108 10.81 4.92 9.15
C HIS A 108 10.54 4.61 10.62
N GLU A 109 11.43 5.09 11.49
CA GLU A 109 11.29 5.01 12.93
C GLU A 109 11.32 6.43 13.51
N GLY A 110 10.18 6.86 14.04
CA GLY A 110 9.99 8.18 14.63
C GLY A 110 8.91 8.13 15.71
N SER A 111 8.05 9.14 15.77
CA SER A 111 6.88 9.14 16.65
C SER A 111 5.91 7.99 16.32
N ALA A 112 5.86 7.59 15.06
CA ALA A 112 5.21 6.39 14.57
C ALA A 112 6.20 5.62 13.68
N ALA A 113 6.35 4.33 13.92
CA ALA A 113 7.09 3.45 13.03
C ALA A 113 6.18 2.97 11.89
N ILE A 114 6.73 2.92 10.67
CA ILE A 114 6.00 2.59 9.43
C ILE A 114 6.74 1.47 8.70
N TRP A 115 5.98 0.54 8.16
CA TRP A 115 6.46 -0.61 7.38
C TRP A 115 5.78 -0.68 6.02
N HIS A 116 6.39 -1.39 5.07
CA HIS A 116 5.63 -1.94 3.96
C HIS A 116 4.74 -3.08 4.46
N LEU A 117 3.45 -3.00 4.20
CA LEU A 117 2.49 -4.05 4.58
C LEU A 117 2.93 -5.42 4.07
N ALA A 118 3.36 -5.49 2.80
CA ALA A 118 3.82 -6.74 2.17
C ALA A 118 4.93 -7.43 2.97
N THR A 119 5.87 -6.67 3.56
CA THR A 119 6.97 -7.26 4.35
C THR A 119 6.48 -7.86 5.66
N VAL A 120 5.54 -7.19 6.32
CA VAL A 120 4.94 -7.68 7.57
C VAL A 120 4.06 -8.89 7.31
N LEU A 121 3.24 -8.86 6.25
CA LEU A 121 2.38 -9.99 5.86
C LEU A 121 3.21 -11.22 5.48
N LYS A 122 4.33 -11.04 4.75
CA LYS A 122 5.26 -12.11 4.44
C LYS A 122 5.78 -12.78 5.72
N TRP A 123 6.25 -11.98 6.66
CA TRP A 123 6.76 -12.47 7.94
C TRP A 123 5.68 -13.21 8.75
N LEU A 124 4.45 -12.69 8.81
CA LEU A 124 3.32 -13.34 9.47
C LEU A 124 2.96 -14.68 8.81
N LYS A 125 2.97 -14.73 7.47
CA LYS A 125 2.69 -15.93 6.68
C LYS A 125 3.74 -17.02 6.91
N GLU A 126 5.02 -16.65 6.91
CA GLU A 126 6.14 -17.59 7.17
C GLU A 126 6.07 -18.20 8.58
N ARG A 127 5.52 -17.50 9.54
CA ARG A 127 5.30 -18.03 10.90
C ARG A 127 4.11 -19.00 10.98
N GLY A 128 3.18 -18.93 10.06
CA GLY A 128 2.00 -19.80 10.03
C GLY A 128 1.00 -19.63 11.16
N THR A 129 1.14 -18.57 12.00
CA THR A 129 0.25 -18.33 13.16
C THR A 129 -1.04 -17.65 12.75
N TYR A 130 -1.00 -16.86 11.67
CA TYR A 130 -2.13 -16.10 11.15
C TYR A 130 -2.45 -16.53 9.73
N HIS A 131 -3.75 -16.64 9.43
CA HIS A 131 -4.20 -16.88 8.07
C HIS A 131 -4.14 -15.54 7.31
N ILE A 132 -3.27 -15.48 6.31
CA ILE A 132 -3.18 -14.32 5.40
C ILE A 132 -3.70 -14.78 4.05
N GLU A 133 -4.77 -14.17 3.60
CA GLU A 133 -5.31 -14.45 2.28
C GLU A 133 -4.30 -14.08 1.19
N GLN A 134 -4.19 -14.95 0.19
CA GLN A 134 -3.23 -14.78 -0.89
C GLN A 134 -3.47 -13.49 -1.66
N THR A 135 -4.73 -13.14 -1.91
CA THR A 135 -5.14 -11.91 -2.59
C THR A 135 -4.69 -10.65 -1.85
N VAL A 136 -4.87 -10.62 -0.53
CA VAL A 136 -4.43 -9.49 0.32
C VAL A 136 -2.91 -9.31 0.22
N PHE A 137 -2.17 -10.41 0.28
CA PHE A 137 -0.72 -10.37 0.13
C PHE A 137 -0.30 -9.87 -1.25
N GLU A 138 -0.93 -10.35 -2.33
CA GLU A 138 -0.62 -9.94 -3.71
C GLU A 138 -0.94 -8.46 -3.96
N VAL A 139 -2.05 -7.96 -3.43
CA VAL A 139 -2.40 -6.52 -3.52
C VAL A 139 -1.36 -5.68 -2.79
N ALA A 140 -1.03 -6.00 -1.53
CA ALA A 140 -0.03 -5.27 -0.76
C ALA A 140 1.37 -5.32 -1.43
N TYR A 141 1.75 -6.48 -1.97
CA TYR A 141 3.02 -6.65 -2.66
C TYR A 141 3.08 -5.83 -3.95
N THR A 142 2.01 -5.82 -4.74
CA THR A 142 1.93 -5.03 -5.96
C THR A 142 1.90 -3.52 -5.67
N ALA A 143 1.15 -3.10 -4.64
CA ALA A 143 1.14 -1.70 -4.20
C ALA A 143 2.55 -1.23 -3.83
N MET A 144 3.27 -2.00 -3.03
CA MET A 144 4.67 -1.73 -2.69
C MET A 144 5.55 -1.60 -3.95
N GLN A 145 5.42 -2.51 -4.93
CA GLN A 145 6.21 -2.46 -6.18
C GLN A 145 5.94 -1.17 -6.98
N VAL A 146 4.66 -0.77 -7.09
CA VAL A 146 4.28 0.47 -7.79
C VAL A 146 4.84 1.70 -7.09
N ASN A 147 4.74 1.76 -5.76
CA ASN A 147 5.26 2.88 -4.98
C ASN A 147 6.80 2.97 -5.10
N LEU A 148 7.51 1.85 -4.99
CA LEU A 148 8.95 1.80 -5.19
C LEU A 148 9.35 2.23 -6.62
N ALA A 149 8.64 1.77 -7.64
CA ALA A 149 8.89 2.16 -9.02
C ALA A 149 8.68 3.67 -9.23
N LYS A 150 7.64 4.25 -8.62
CA LYS A 150 7.38 5.70 -8.63
C LYS A 150 8.56 6.47 -8.00
N GLU A 151 9.03 6.05 -6.82
CA GLU A 151 10.15 6.72 -6.15
C GLU A 151 11.45 6.60 -6.96
N VAL A 152 11.75 5.42 -7.51
CA VAL A 152 12.93 5.22 -8.37
C VAL A 152 12.88 6.11 -9.61
N ASN A 153 11.68 6.35 -10.18
CA ASN A 153 11.53 7.21 -11.35
C ASN A 153 11.70 8.70 -11.00
N SER A 154 11.52 9.09 -9.75
CA SER A 154 11.77 10.46 -9.28
C SER A 154 13.26 10.78 -9.07
N LEU A 155 14.13 9.77 -9.01
CA LEU A 155 15.56 9.95 -8.77
C LEU A 155 16.25 10.63 -9.95
N VAL A 156 17.15 11.57 -9.64
CA VAL A 156 18.06 12.14 -10.61
C VAL A 156 18.92 11.02 -11.23
N PRO A 157 19.08 10.96 -12.58
CA PRO A 157 19.77 9.85 -13.26
C PRO A 157 21.17 9.54 -12.73
N ARG A 158 21.92 10.56 -12.29
CA ARG A 158 23.24 10.38 -11.69
C ARG A 158 23.13 9.61 -10.35
N VAL A 159 22.27 10.07 -9.43
CA VAL A 159 22.07 9.44 -8.12
C VAL A 159 21.59 8.01 -8.29
N ARG A 160 20.60 7.79 -9.20
CA ARG A 160 20.10 6.44 -9.50
C ARG A 160 21.22 5.47 -9.91
N ARG A 161 22.19 5.93 -10.72
CA ARG A 161 23.32 5.10 -11.19
C ARG A 161 24.29 4.78 -10.06
N GLU A 162 24.66 5.80 -9.28
CA GLU A 162 25.64 5.68 -8.19
C GLU A 162 25.10 4.79 -7.06
N VAL A 163 23.83 5.05 -6.63
CA VAL A 163 23.20 4.29 -5.54
C VAL A 163 22.95 2.83 -5.94
N ARG A 164 22.55 2.56 -7.19
CA ARG A 164 22.30 1.19 -7.64
C ARG A 164 23.49 0.25 -7.43
N ALA A 165 24.70 0.73 -7.57
CA ALA A 165 25.90 -0.06 -7.35
C ALA A 165 26.21 -0.32 -5.87
N LEU A 166 25.61 0.47 -4.95
CA LEU A 166 25.83 0.37 -3.50
C LEU A 166 24.77 -0.46 -2.79
N VAL A 167 23.56 -0.61 -3.37
CA VAL A 167 22.40 -1.30 -2.77
C VAL A 167 22.07 -2.63 -3.44
N ALA A 168 22.87 -3.06 -4.41
CA ALA A 168 22.68 -4.32 -5.17
C ALA A 168 23.25 -5.54 -4.42
#